data_85041f1bb2aeda89cf91853ad03e99d7
#
_entry.id   85041f1bb2aeda89cf91853ad03e99d7
#
_cell.length_a   1.000
_cell.length_b   1.000
_cell.length_c   1.000
_cell.angle_alpha   90.00
_cell.angle_beta   90.00
_cell.angle_gamma   90.00
#
_symmetry.space_group_name_H-M   'P 1'
#
loop_
_entity.id
_entity.type
_entity.pdbx_description
1 polymer ?
#
loop_
_entity_poly.entity_id
_entity_poly.type
_entity_poly.pdbx_seq_one_letter_code
_entity_poly.pdbx_strand_id
1 'polypeptide(L)'
;MSIKFAVLYPAHLNLNGDLANIKVLRRRLDWAGVPSSIQVVAAGQPIDSDVDLVIIGHGSVAAWNDIRDDLVARKSELEALLANGVQLLAIATGYEMMFAKTATGQQGIGLLGGDIELVERLSKFEVTEFEGKQLLGYLNSEADLAVIARHGGILGINLHGPVLAKNPELADEILTQLLTRHGLDSTGLGNKKAAYADGLVAEVWKLEKELASE
;
A
#
# COMPACT_ATOMS: atom_id res chain seq x y z
N MET A 1 -4.86 -23.69 1.38
CA MET A 1 -4.40 -22.58 0.52
C MET A 1 -4.11 -21.40 1.41
N SER A 2 -3.10 -20.58 1.14
CA SER A 2 -2.62 -19.48 1.98
C SER A 2 -2.42 -18.23 1.13
N ILE A 3 -2.82 -17.06 1.62
CA ILE A 3 -2.52 -15.78 0.96
C ILE A 3 -1.07 -15.41 1.27
N LYS A 4 -0.30 -15.08 0.23
CA LYS A 4 1.13 -14.79 0.33
C LYS A 4 1.42 -13.33 0.03
N PHE A 5 2.08 -12.67 0.95
CA PHE A 5 2.51 -11.27 0.84
C PHE A 5 4.02 -11.21 0.61
N ALA A 6 4.48 -10.33 -0.28
CA ALA A 6 5.89 -9.94 -0.35
C ALA A 6 6.05 -8.50 0.13
N VAL A 7 7.00 -8.26 1.03
CA VAL A 7 7.33 -6.92 1.53
C VAL A 7 8.70 -6.55 1.04
N LEU A 8 8.76 -5.52 0.20
CA LEU A 8 10.02 -5.04 -0.36
C LEU A 8 10.74 -4.12 0.63
N TYR A 9 11.99 -4.43 0.89
CA TYR A 9 12.95 -3.63 1.67
C TYR A 9 12.43 -3.12 3.02
N PRO A 10 11.83 -3.95 3.88
CA PRO A 10 11.20 -3.47 5.12
C PRO A 10 12.16 -2.81 6.10
N ALA A 11 13.46 -3.05 6.00
CA ALA A 11 14.48 -2.36 6.80
C ALA A 11 14.69 -0.90 6.36
N HIS A 12 14.35 -0.56 5.12
CA HIS A 12 14.52 0.77 4.53
C HIS A 12 13.18 1.52 4.41
N LEU A 13 12.10 0.79 4.10
CA LEU A 13 10.81 1.34 3.71
C LEU A 13 9.72 1.09 4.76
N ASN A 14 9.90 1.66 5.94
CA ASN A 14 8.95 1.57 7.04
C ASN A 14 8.97 2.85 7.90
N LEU A 15 9.25 4.00 7.29
CA LEU A 15 9.50 5.24 8.02
C LEU A 15 8.28 5.68 8.87
N ASN A 16 7.08 5.49 8.36
CA ASN A 16 5.83 5.85 9.04
C ASN A 16 5.04 4.63 9.55
N GLY A 17 5.70 3.50 9.72
CA GLY A 17 5.05 2.28 10.19
C GLY A 17 4.27 1.54 9.08
N ASP A 18 4.65 1.69 7.81
CA ASP A 18 3.94 1.13 6.65
C ASP A 18 3.79 -0.39 6.70
N LEU A 19 4.71 -1.10 7.39
CA LEU A 19 4.58 -2.54 7.64
C LEU A 19 3.31 -2.90 8.44
N ALA A 20 2.70 -1.94 9.15
CA ALA A 20 1.45 -2.22 9.83
C ALA A 20 0.28 -2.43 8.85
N ASN A 21 0.37 -1.96 7.58
CA ASN A 21 -0.61 -2.32 6.56
C ASN A 21 -0.70 -3.84 6.37
N ILE A 22 0.45 -4.54 6.28
CA ILE A 22 0.46 -6.01 6.24
C ILE A 22 -0.10 -6.64 7.50
N LYS A 23 0.22 -6.08 8.68
CA LYS A 23 -0.31 -6.60 9.94
C LYS A 23 -1.83 -6.50 9.98
N VAL A 24 -2.41 -5.42 9.44
CA VAL A 24 -3.87 -5.25 9.31
C VAL A 24 -4.44 -6.35 8.40
N LEU A 25 -3.91 -6.50 7.18
CA LEU A 25 -4.39 -7.51 6.23
C LEU A 25 -4.32 -8.92 6.83
N ARG A 26 -3.19 -9.28 7.42
CA ARG A 26 -3.01 -10.59 8.06
C ARG A 26 -3.96 -10.80 9.23
N ARG A 27 -4.15 -9.79 10.07
CA ARG A 27 -5.06 -9.91 11.21
C ARG A 27 -6.49 -10.13 10.75
N ARG A 28 -6.93 -9.47 9.70
CA ARG A 28 -8.26 -9.67 9.13
C ARG A 28 -8.42 -11.08 8.54
N LEU A 29 -7.40 -11.58 7.84
CA LEU A 29 -7.35 -12.98 7.36
C LEU A 29 -7.39 -13.99 8.53
N ASP A 30 -6.59 -13.76 9.58
CA ASP A 30 -6.60 -14.61 10.80
C ASP A 30 -8.00 -14.67 11.41
N TRP A 31 -8.70 -13.55 11.50
CA TRP A 31 -10.07 -13.49 12.00
C TRP A 31 -11.06 -14.22 11.09
N ALA A 32 -10.83 -14.20 9.80
CA ALA A 32 -11.61 -14.93 8.80
C ALA A 32 -11.24 -16.43 8.71
N GLY A 33 -10.21 -16.87 9.46
CA GLY A 33 -9.74 -18.26 9.40
C GLY A 33 -8.93 -18.61 8.18
N VAL A 34 -8.40 -17.60 7.43
CA VAL A 34 -7.61 -17.78 6.22
C VAL A 34 -6.12 -17.71 6.56
N PRO A 35 -5.32 -18.75 6.30
CA PRO A 35 -3.88 -18.73 6.50
C PRO A 35 -3.18 -17.70 5.62
N SER A 36 -2.13 -17.06 6.15
CA SER A 36 -1.30 -16.14 5.37
C SER A 36 0.17 -16.24 5.75
N SER A 37 1.04 -15.90 4.80
CA SER A 37 2.49 -15.85 4.99
C SER A 37 3.09 -14.56 4.45
N ILE A 38 4.30 -14.21 4.91
CA ILE A 38 5.04 -13.03 4.46
C ILE A 38 6.41 -13.50 3.98
N GLN A 39 6.78 -13.10 2.76
CA GLN A 39 8.15 -13.07 2.28
C GLN A 39 8.72 -11.67 2.54
N VAL A 40 9.82 -11.59 3.26
CA VAL A 40 10.63 -10.37 3.37
C VAL A 40 11.64 -10.38 2.24
N VAL A 41 11.63 -9.33 1.40
CA VAL A 41 12.52 -9.22 0.23
C VAL A 41 13.51 -8.09 0.48
N ALA A 42 14.76 -8.44 0.73
CA ALA A 42 15.88 -7.51 0.78
C ALA A 42 16.49 -7.28 -0.62
N ALA A 43 17.41 -6.30 -0.73
CA ALA A 43 18.14 -6.08 -1.97
C ALA A 43 18.87 -7.36 -2.43
N GLY A 44 18.80 -7.65 -3.72
CA GLY A 44 19.37 -8.85 -4.34
C GLY A 44 18.59 -10.14 -4.13
N GLN A 45 17.50 -10.15 -3.35
CA GLN A 45 16.67 -11.34 -3.17
C GLN A 45 15.51 -11.35 -4.17
N PRO A 46 15.17 -12.47 -4.81
CA PRO A 46 14.04 -12.57 -5.73
C PRO A 46 12.71 -12.48 -4.98
N ILE A 47 11.67 -12.07 -5.69
CA ILE A 47 10.29 -12.18 -5.21
C ILE A 47 9.76 -13.56 -5.64
N ASP A 48 9.12 -14.29 -4.72
CA ASP A 48 8.50 -15.57 -5.06
C ASP A 48 7.39 -15.35 -6.09
N SER A 49 7.33 -16.22 -7.10
CA SER A 49 6.37 -16.07 -8.20
C SER A 49 4.91 -16.37 -7.81
N ASP A 50 4.70 -16.96 -6.64
CA ASP A 50 3.39 -17.37 -6.12
C ASP A 50 2.85 -16.42 -5.03
N VAL A 51 3.41 -15.20 -4.92
CA VAL A 51 2.87 -14.15 -4.07
C VAL A 51 1.55 -13.60 -4.63
N ASP A 52 0.72 -13.07 -3.77
CA ASP A 52 -0.58 -12.49 -4.13
C ASP A 52 -0.57 -10.96 -4.12
N LEU A 53 0.20 -10.39 -3.19
CA LEU A 53 0.34 -8.94 -3.03
C LEU A 53 1.79 -8.59 -2.71
N VAL A 54 2.35 -7.67 -3.49
CA VAL A 54 3.63 -7.02 -3.21
C VAL A 54 3.36 -5.68 -2.52
N ILE A 55 4.10 -5.37 -1.45
CA ILE A 55 3.97 -4.09 -0.75
C ILE A 55 5.31 -3.36 -0.75
N ILE A 56 5.26 -2.08 -1.13
CA ILE A 56 6.39 -1.16 -1.08
C ILE A 56 5.97 0.07 -0.26
N GLY A 57 6.69 0.33 0.82
CA GLY A 57 6.37 1.38 1.79
C GLY A 57 7.09 2.69 1.50
N HIS A 58 7.06 3.59 2.50
CA HIS A 58 7.71 4.88 2.50
C HIS A 58 9.11 4.81 3.14
N GLY A 59 10.06 5.51 2.56
CA GLY A 59 11.41 5.66 3.07
C GLY A 59 11.96 7.07 2.91
N SER A 60 13.02 7.38 3.66
CA SER A 60 13.77 8.61 3.47
C SER A 60 14.55 8.60 2.15
N VAL A 61 15.00 9.77 1.69
CA VAL A 61 15.87 9.87 0.49
C VAL A 61 17.12 8.99 0.62
N ALA A 62 17.72 8.92 1.80
CA ALA A 62 18.88 8.06 2.04
C ALA A 62 18.53 6.57 1.88
N ALA A 63 17.41 6.14 2.47
CA ALA A 63 16.94 4.76 2.34
C ALA A 63 16.66 4.37 0.88
N TRP A 64 16.08 5.28 0.10
CA TRP A 64 15.87 5.06 -1.33
C TRP A 64 17.17 4.97 -2.12
N ASN A 65 18.17 5.81 -1.81
CA ASN A 65 19.48 5.74 -2.45
C ASN A 65 20.17 4.38 -2.24
N ASP A 66 19.99 3.77 -1.07
CA ASP A 66 20.59 2.47 -0.75
C ASP A 66 19.98 1.30 -1.56
N ILE A 67 18.72 1.40 -1.98
CA ILE A 67 18.00 0.29 -2.63
C ILE A 67 17.57 0.58 -4.06
N ARG A 68 17.71 1.83 -4.54
CA ARG A 68 17.14 2.29 -5.81
C ARG A 68 17.59 1.44 -6.99
N ASP A 69 18.87 1.14 -7.11
CA ASP A 69 19.41 0.42 -8.26
C ASP A 69 18.86 -1.02 -8.32
N ASP A 70 18.73 -1.67 -7.16
CA ASP A 70 18.08 -2.99 -7.08
C ASP A 70 16.59 -2.89 -7.40
N LEU A 71 15.89 -1.87 -6.90
CA LEU A 71 14.47 -1.66 -7.18
C LEU A 71 14.21 -1.41 -8.67
N VAL A 72 15.00 -0.54 -9.30
CA VAL A 72 14.87 -0.24 -10.74
C VAL A 72 15.14 -1.48 -11.60
N ALA A 73 16.12 -2.30 -11.20
CA ALA A 73 16.42 -3.56 -11.88
C ALA A 73 15.27 -4.59 -11.82
N ARG A 74 14.35 -4.47 -10.84
CA ARG A 74 13.18 -5.35 -10.69
C ARG A 74 12.02 -5.05 -11.62
N LYS A 75 12.14 -4.04 -12.49
CA LYS A 75 11.02 -3.66 -13.36
C LYS A 75 10.36 -4.85 -14.05
N SER A 76 11.15 -5.66 -14.77
CA SER A 76 10.63 -6.81 -15.50
C SER A 76 10.06 -7.91 -14.59
N GLU A 77 10.62 -8.09 -13.38
CA GLU A 77 10.09 -9.02 -12.38
C GLU A 77 8.71 -8.57 -11.90
N LEU A 78 8.53 -7.28 -11.59
CA LEU A 78 7.26 -6.71 -11.16
C LEU A 78 6.22 -6.70 -12.29
N GLU A 79 6.63 -6.37 -13.52
CA GLU A 79 5.76 -6.45 -14.70
C GLU A 79 5.22 -7.88 -14.92
N ALA A 80 6.08 -8.89 -14.77
CA ALA A 80 5.67 -10.28 -14.89
C ALA A 80 4.70 -10.71 -13.77
N LEU A 81 4.92 -10.28 -12.52
CA LEU A 81 4.02 -10.53 -11.40
C LEU A 81 2.65 -9.87 -11.63
N LEU A 82 2.62 -8.61 -12.05
CA LEU A 82 1.40 -7.87 -12.36
C LEU A 82 0.61 -8.54 -13.51
N ALA A 83 1.31 -8.96 -14.58
CA ALA A 83 0.70 -9.69 -15.70
C ALA A 83 0.07 -11.02 -15.28
N ASN A 84 0.60 -11.66 -14.23
CA ASN A 84 0.05 -12.86 -13.62
C ASN A 84 -1.02 -12.57 -12.56
N GLY A 85 -1.50 -11.32 -12.43
CA GLY A 85 -2.58 -10.92 -11.55
C GLY A 85 -2.15 -10.72 -10.09
N VAL A 86 -0.85 -10.66 -9.78
CA VAL A 86 -0.36 -10.19 -8.48
C VAL A 86 -0.70 -8.72 -8.33
N GLN A 87 -1.14 -8.31 -7.14
CA GLN A 87 -1.37 -6.90 -6.85
C GLN A 87 -0.12 -6.24 -6.27
N LEU A 88 0.00 -4.92 -6.43
CA LEU A 88 1.04 -4.11 -5.84
C LEU A 88 0.41 -2.96 -5.06
N LEU A 89 0.71 -2.85 -3.76
CA LEU A 89 0.35 -1.74 -2.90
C LEU A 89 1.58 -0.86 -2.67
N ALA A 90 1.52 0.37 -3.18
CA ALA A 90 2.62 1.33 -3.11
C ALA A 90 2.22 2.53 -2.24
N ILE A 91 2.99 2.84 -1.19
CA ILE A 91 2.65 3.85 -0.18
C ILE A 91 3.63 5.04 -0.25
N ALA A 92 3.09 6.24 -0.32
CA ALA A 92 3.82 7.51 -0.30
C ALA A 92 4.98 7.52 -1.31
N THR A 93 6.25 7.66 -0.90
CA THR A 93 7.39 7.60 -1.84
C THR A 93 7.48 6.27 -2.59
N GLY A 94 6.97 5.16 -2.03
CA GLY A 94 6.81 3.92 -2.77
C GLY A 94 5.89 4.06 -3.99
N TYR A 95 4.84 4.89 -3.89
CA TYR A 95 3.98 5.22 -5.03
C TYR A 95 4.70 6.11 -6.05
N GLU A 96 5.44 7.14 -5.60
CA GLU A 96 6.27 7.96 -6.48
C GLU A 96 7.27 7.12 -7.29
N MET A 97 7.89 6.13 -6.66
CA MET A 97 8.88 5.24 -7.31
C MET A 97 8.28 4.36 -8.41
N MET A 98 6.94 4.25 -8.53
CA MET A 98 6.31 3.55 -9.66
C MET A 98 6.41 4.33 -10.98
N PHE A 99 6.64 5.64 -10.93
CA PHE A 99 6.82 6.51 -12.11
C PHE A 99 8.26 6.47 -12.63
N ALA A 100 8.53 7.13 -13.76
CA ALA A 100 9.89 7.20 -14.32
C ALA A 100 10.80 8.08 -13.48
N LYS A 101 10.26 9.20 -12.95
CA LYS A 101 10.95 10.05 -11.97
C LYS A 101 10.01 10.49 -10.87
N THR A 102 10.56 10.56 -9.64
CA THR A 102 9.89 11.15 -8.48
C THR A 102 9.84 12.67 -8.57
N ALA A 103 9.05 13.32 -7.72
CA ALA A 103 8.97 14.77 -7.62
C ALA A 103 10.34 15.43 -7.33
N THR A 104 11.22 14.75 -6.60
CA THR A 104 12.60 15.21 -6.32
C THR A 104 13.61 14.86 -7.42
N GLY A 105 13.14 14.35 -8.58
CA GLY A 105 13.96 14.05 -9.75
C GLY A 105 14.74 12.73 -9.65
N GLN A 106 14.48 11.88 -8.68
CA GLN A 106 15.11 10.57 -8.57
C GLN A 106 14.51 9.61 -9.62
N GLN A 107 15.35 8.73 -10.17
CA GLN A 107 14.88 7.68 -11.05
C GLN A 107 14.01 6.69 -10.29
N GLY A 108 12.80 6.46 -10.80
CA GLY A 108 11.89 5.42 -10.34
C GLY A 108 11.93 4.17 -11.22
N ILE A 109 11.04 3.23 -10.95
CA ILE A 109 10.94 1.95 -11.70
C ILE A 109 10.34 2.18 -13.10
N GLY A 110 9.46 3.17 -13.23
CA GLY A 110 8.77 3.47 -14.50
C GLY A 110 7.72 2.44 -14.90
N LEU A 111 7.06 1.80 -13.95
CA LEU A 111 5.91 0.93 -14.21
C LEU A 111 4.68 1.71 -14.69
N LEU A 112 4.52 2.94 -14.21
CA LEU A 112 3.42 3.83 -14.57
C LEU A 112 3.81 4.83 -15.67
N GLY A 113 5.08 4.90 -16.02
CA GLY A 113 5.59 5.90 -16.97
C GLY A 113 5.47 7.34 -16.43
N GLY A 114 5.99 8.31 -17.21
CA GLY A 114 5.91 9.72 -16.85
C GLY A 114 6.79 10.15 -15.66
N ASP A 115 6.90 11.45 -15.50
CA ASP A 115 7.64 12.10 -14.42
C ASP A 115 6.63 12.79 -13.50
N ILE A 116 6.91 12.84 -12.20
CA ILE A 116 6.09 13.53 -11.21
C ILE A 116 6.63 14.96 -11.07
N GLU A 117 5.73 15.93 -11.10
CA GLU A 117 6.09 17.33 -10.85
C GLU A 117 6.22 17.61 -9.36
N LEU A 118 7.17 18.48 -9.01
CA LEU A 118 7.33 19.00 -7.66
C LEU A 118 6.36 20.16 -7.47
N VAL A 119 5.55 20.10 -6.43
CA VAL A 119 4.59 21.14 -6.05
C VAL A 119 4.84 21.64 -4.63
N GLU A 120 4.11 22.66 -4.21
CA GLU A 120 4.16 23.13 -2.83
C GLU A 120 3.78 21.99 -1.87
N ARG A 121 4.53 21.85 -0.78
CA ARG A 121 4.33 20.81 0.21
C ARG A 121 2.97 20.93 0.89
N LEU A 122 2.20 19.87 0.81
CA LEU A 122 0.99 19.69 1.61
C LEU A 122 1.30 18.82 2.83
N SER A 123 0.85 19.26 4.01
CA SER A 123 1.04 18.51 5.27
C SER A 123 -0.21 18.68 6.13
N LYS A 124 -1.18 17.76 5.98
CA LYS A 124 -2.52 17.87 6.59
C LYS A 124 -3.20 16.52 6.74
N PHE A 125 -4.20 16.47 7.61
CA PHE A 125 -5.20 15.39 7.51
C PHE A 125 -5.99 15.55 6.21
N GLU A 126 -6.24 14.45 5.56
CA GLU A 126 -6.93 14.43 4.26
C GLU A 126 -8.05 13.40 4.28
N VAL A 127 -9.22 13.83 3.85
CA VAL A 127 -10.36 12.95 3.54
C VAL A 127 -10.56 12.99 2.04
N THR A 128 -10.41 11.86 1.40
CA THR A 128 -10.56 11.74 -0.06
C THR A 128 -11.59 10.66 -0.43
N GLU A 129 -12.21 10.80 -1.58
CA GLU A 129 -13.10 9.78 -2.13
C GLU A 129 -12.35 8.89 -3.12
N PHE A 130 -12.56 7.59 -3.01
CA PHE A 130 -12.01 6.60 -3.92
C PHE A 130 -12.96 5.42 -4.09
N GLU A 131 -13.36 5.16 -5.33
CA GLU A 131 -14.26 4.04 -5.69
C GLU A 131 -15.51 3.97 -4.80
N GLY A 132 -16.11 5.14 -4.51
CA GLY A 132 -17.32 5.27 -3.69
C GLY A 132 -17.13 5.15 -2.18
N LYS A 133 -15.89 5.11 -1.70
CA LYS A 133 -15.53 5.10 -0.27
C LYS A 133 -14.82 6.38 0.12
N GLN A 134 -15.05 6.85 1.34
CA GLN A 134 -14.21 7.88 1.95
C GLN A 134 -12.99 7.22 2.60
N LEU A 135 -11.82 7.79 2.34
CA LEU A 135 -10.55 7.37 2.95
C LEU A 135 -9.97 8.53 3.74
N LEU A 136 -9.44 8.20 4.91
CA LEU A 136 -8.81 9.14 5.82
C LEU A 136 -7.34 8.79 6.03
N GLY A 137 -6.48 9.80 5.99
CA GLY A 137 -5.07 9.64 6.32
C GLY A 137 -4.37 10.98 6.47
N TYR A 138 -3.06 10.93 6.63
CA TYR A 138 -2.23 12.11 6.69
C TYR A 138 -1.46 12.25 5.38
N LEU A 139 -1.73 13.34 4.65
CA LEU A 139 -1.00 13.71 3.45
C LEU A 139 0.22 14.55 3.85
N ASN A 140 1.42 14.14 3.45
CA ASN A 140 2.64 14.91 3.62
C ASN A 140 3.50 14.70 2.37
N SER A 141 3.26 15.50 1.35
CA SER A 141 3.85 15.29 0.02
C SER A 141 4.12 16.62 -0.68
N GLU A 142 5.15 16.63 -1.51
CA GLU A 142 5.47 17.68 -2.50
C GLU A 142 5.28 17.16 -3.93
N ALA A 143 4.70 15.98 -4.10
CA ALA A 143 4.48 15.33 -5.38
C ALA A 143 3.09 15.69 -5.94
N ASP A 144 3.02 16.11 -7.19
CA ASP A 144 1.75 16.23 -7.91
C ASP A 144 1.23 14.84 -8.26
N LEU A 145 0.60 14.22 -7.27
CA LEU A 145 0.02 12.89 -7.35
C LEU A 145 -1.40 12.87 -6.77
N ALA A 146 -2.23 12.02 -7.37
CA ALA A 146 -3.50 11.67 -6.74
C ALA A 146 -3.26 11.10 -5.32
N VAL A 147 -4.11 11.49 -4.36
CA VAL A 147 -4.04 10.97 -2.99
C VAL A 147 -4.12 9.45 -2.97
N ILE A 148 -4.95 8.89 -3.85
CA ILE A 148 -5.05 7.46 -4.11
C ILE A 148 -5.43 7.24 -5.57
N ALA A 149 -4.82 6.25 -6.22
CA ALA A 149 -5.18 5.85 -7.58
C ALA A 149 -4.91 4.37 -7.82
N ARG A 150 -5.74 3.77 -8.67
CA ARG A 150 -5.56 2.40 -9.15
C ARG A 150 -5.12 2.43 -10.61
N HIS A 151 -4.02 1.76 -10.89
CA HIS A 151 -3.44 1.61 -12.22
C HIS A 151 -3.32 0.11 -12.55
N GLY A 152 -4.41 -0.48 -13.04
CA GLY A 152 -4.47 -1.93 -13.20
C GLY A 152 -4.27 -2.66 -11.86
N GLY A 153 -3.25 -3.49 -11.75
CA GLY A 153 -2.90 -4.21 -10.52
C GLY A 153 -2.16 -3.38 -9.46
N ILE A 154 -1.84 -2.11 -9.74
CA ILE A 154 -1.13 -1.23 -8.80
C ILE A 154 -2.12 -0.32 -8.09
N LEU A 155 -2.15 -0.34 -6.76
CA LEU A 155 -2.81 0.61 -5.91
C LEU A 155 -1.77 1.54 -5.29
N GLY A 156 -1.74 2.79 -5.76
CA GLY A 156 -0.88 3.85 -5.24
C GLY A 156 -1.62 4.69 -4.21
N ILE A 157 -1.02 4.94 -3.05
CA ILE A 157 -1.59 5.73 -1.96
C ILE A 157 -0.57 6.74 -1.47
N ASN A 158 -0.87 8.02 -1.60
CA ASN A 158 0.00 9.12 -1.16
C ASN A 158 -0.28 9.57 0.29
N LEU A 159 -1.00 8.76 1.07
CA LEU A 159 -1.21 8.96 2.50
C LEU A 159 -0.14 8.23 3.31
N HIS A 160 0.25 8.82 4.44
CA HIS A 160 1.26 8.27 5.34
C HIS A 160 0.66 7.42 6.47
N GLY A 161 1.54 6.55 7.01
CA GLY A 161 1.24 5.65 8.12
C GLY A 161 0.51 4.39 7.69
N PRO A 162 0.05 3.57 8.63
CA PRO A 162 -0.68 2.37 8.32
C PRO A 162 -2.09 2.71 7.82
N VAL A 163 -2.19 3.16 6.56
CA VAL A 163 -3.43 3.67 5.95
C VAL A 163 -4.58 2.67 6.05
N LEU A 164 -4.30 1.37 5.94
CA LEU A 164 -5.31 0.31 6.06
C LEU A 164 -5.85 0.14 7.48
N ALA A 165 -5.11 0.59 8.51
CA ALA A 165 -5.61 0.59 9.88
C ALA A 165 -6.74 1.61 10.10
N LYS A 166 -6.72 2.71 9.35
CA LYS A 166 -7.74 3.76 9.38
C LYS A 166 -8.86 3.52 8.36
N ASN A 167 -8.64 2.68 7.39
CA ASN A 167 -9.54 2.45 6.26
C ASN A 167 -9.85 0.95 6.11
N PRO A 168 -10.64 0.38 7.04
CA PRO A 168 -10.92 -1.05 7.06
C PRO A 168 -11.66 -1.53 5.82
N GLU A 169 -12.52 -0.72 5.23
CA GLU A 169 -13.23 -1.06 3.98
C GLU A 169 -12.26 -1.24 2.80
N LEU A 170 -11.19 -0.43 2.73
CA LEU A 170 -10.14 -0.61 1.72
C LEU A 170 -9.33 -1.88 1.98
N ALA A 171 -9.05 -2.18 3.23
CA ALA A 171 -8.36 -3.43 3.60
C ALA A 171 -9.19 -4.66 3.20
N ASP A 172 -10.49 -4.65 3.46
CA ASP A 172 -11.40 -5.74 3.08
C ASP A 172 -11.58 -5.86 1.57
N GLU A 173 -11.59 -4.74 0.84
CA GLU A 173 -11.62 -4.75 -0.62
C GLU A 173 -10.38 -5.44 -1.20
N ILE A 174 -9.18 -5.06 -0.76
CA ILE A 174 -7.92 -5.70 -1.17
C ILE A 174 -8.01 -7.21 -0.88
N LEU A 175 -8.39 -7.59 0.33
CA LEU A 175 -8.50 -9.00 0.71
C LEU A 175 -9.55 -9.75 -0.10
N THR A 176 -10.70 -9.13 -0.38
CA THR A 176 -11.75 -9.72 -1.21
C THR A 176 -11.23 -10.03 -2.61
N GLN A 177 -10.46 -9.11 -3.21
CA GLN A 177 -9.86 -9.34 -4.52
C GLN A 177 -8.86 -10.51 -4.49
N LEU A 178 -7.99 -10.57 -3.45
CA LEU A 178 -7.04 -11.67 -3.28
C LEU A 178 -7.75 -13.02 -3.07
N LEU A 179 -8.77 -13.07 -2.23
CA LEU A 179 -9.55 -14.29 -1.97
C LEU A 179 -10.30 -14.75 -3.23
N THR A 180 -10.93 -13.82 -3.95
CA THR A 180 -11.64 -14.11 -5.20
C THR A 180 -10.71 -14.71 -6.26
N ARG A 181 -9.49 -14.20 -6.40
CA ARG A 181 -8.47 -14.76 -7.30
C ARG A 181 -8.22 -16.26 -7.05
N HIS A 182 -8.35 -16.68 -5.81
CA HIS A 182 -8.19 -18.07 -5.39
C HIS A 182 -9.50 -18.86 -5.31
N GLY A 183 -10.63 -18.27 -5.68
CA GLY A 183 -11.94 -18.90 -5.54
C GLY A 183 -12.36 -19.12 -4.08
N LEU A 184 -11.81 -18.33 -3.15
CA LEU A 184 -12.13 -18.41 -1.72
C LEU A 184 -13.26 -17.42 -1.37
N ASP A 185 -14.06 -17.82 -0.37
CA ASP A 185 -15.13 -16.98 0.16
C ASP A 185 -14.56 -15.83 1.01
N SER A 186 -15.04 -14.61 0.78
CA SER A 186 -14.68 -13.40 1.52
C SER A 186 -15.67 -13.01 2.62
N THR A 187 -16.79 -13.71 2.79
CA THR A 187 -17.82 -13.37 3.78
C THR A 187 -17.29 -13.40 5.22
N GLY A 188 -16.25 -14.21 5.48
CA GLY A 188 -15.58 -14.28 6.78
C GLY A 188 -14.85 -12.99 7.18
N LEU A 189 -14.58 -12.06 6.27
CA LEU A 189 -13.89 -10.78 6.59
C LEU A 189 -14.76 -9.90 7.51
N GLY A 190 -16.10 -9.89 7.33
CA GLY A 190 -17.04 -9.12 8.16
C GLY A 190 -17.41 -9.78 9.52
N ASN A 191 -16.54 -10.61 10.08
CA ASN A 191 -16.82 -11.30 11.34
C ASN A 191 -16.87 -10.33 12.54
N LYS A 192 -17.34 -10.83 13.71
CA LYS A 192 -17.53 -10.01 14.93
C LYS A 192 -16.26 -9.31 15.41
N LYS A 193 -15.07 -9.89 15.21
CA LYS A 193 -13.79 -9.28 15.64
C LYS A 193 -13.43 -8.12 14.73
N ALA A 194 -13.64 -8.28 13.42
CA ALA A 194 -13.46 -7.20 12.46
C ALA A 194 -14.45 -6.06 12.74
N ALA A 195 -15.74 -6.36 12.88
CA ALA A 195 -16.76 -5.36 13.18
C ALA A 195 -16.48 -4.57 14.48
N TYR A 196 -15.95 -5.22 15.52
CA TYR A 196 -15.53 -4.55 16.75
C TYR A 196 -14.36 -3.58 16.49
N ALA A 197 -13.32 -4.03 15.77
CA ALA A 197 -12.17 -3.19 15.44
C ALA A 197 -12.58 -2.01 14.57
N ASP A 198 -13.45 -2.23 13.57
CA ASP A 198 -13.96 -1.20 12.66
C ASP A 198 -14.80 -0.16 13.42
N GLY A 199 -15.54 -0.57 14.44
CA GLY A 199 -16.24 0.34 15.35
C GLY A 199 -15.29 1.30 16.08
N LEU A 200 -14.12 0.81 16.54
CA LEU A 200 -13.10 1.66 17.15
C LEU A 200 -12.48 2.64 16.14
N VAL A 201 -12.26 2.19 14.91
CA VAL A 201 -11.75 3.05 13.82
C VAL A 201 -12.76 4.16 13.52
N ALA A 202 -14.06 3.87 13.54
CA ALA A 202 -15.11 4.88 13.31
C ALA A 202 -15.07 6.02 14.34
N GLU A 203 -14.72 5.72 15.61
CA GLU A 203 -14.53 6.76 16.64
C GLU A 203 -13.29 7.62 16.36
N VAL A 204 -12.17 7.01 15.91
CA VAL A 204 -10.97 7.75 15.49
C VAL A 204 -11.29 8.66 14.31
N TRP A 205 -12.07 8.20 13.35
CA TRP A 205 -12.49 8.99 12.20
C TRP A 205 -13.23 10.27 12.58
N LYS A 206 -14.09 10.23 13.60
CA LYS A 206 -14.81 11.44 14.07
C LYS A 206 -13.84 12.52 14.51
N LEU A 207 -12.83 12.15 15.30
CA LEU A 207 -11.81 13.09 15.80
C LEU A 207 -10.92 13.64 14.67
N GLU A 208 -10.44 12.77 13.77
CA GLU A 208 -9.51 13.18 12.70
C GLU A 208 -10.21 13.97 11.59
N LYS A 209 -11.52 13.76 11.34
CA LYS A 209 -12.30 14.62 10.42
C LYS A 209 -12.47 16.05 10.91
N GLU A 210 -12.56 16.26 12.20
CA GLU A 210 -12.58 17.61 12.77
C GLU A 210 -11.26 18.31 12.45
N LEU A 211 -10.12 17.64 12.63
CA LEU A 211 -8.79 18.16 12.30
C LEU A 211 -8.57 18.39 10.78
N ALA A 212 -9.20 17.62 9.92
CA ALA A 212 -9.13 17.80 8.47
C ALA A 212 -9.96 19.00 7.98
N SER A 213 -10.85 19.54 8.84
CA SER A 213 -11.75 20.67 8.51
C SER A 213 -11.17 22.01 8.96
N GLU A 214 -10.11 22.01 9.76
CA GLU A 214 -9.37 23.20 10.20
C GLU A 214 -8.29 23.60 9.19
#